data_ffc4904b3711863b4f3294170614793f
#
_entry.id   ffc4904b3711863b4f3294170614793f
#
_cell.length_a   1.000
_cell.length_b   1.000
_cell.length_c   1.000
_cell.angle_alpha   90.00
_cell.angle_beta   90.00
_cell.angle_gamma   90.00
#
_symmetry.space_group_name_H-M   'P 1'
#
loop_
_entity.id
_entity.type
_entity.pdbx_description
1 polymer ?
#
loop_
_entity_poly.entity_id
_entity_poly.type
_entity_poly.pdbx_seq_one_letter_code
_entity_poly.pdbx_strand_id
1 'polypeptide(L)'
;LQGSYIAAVARLAGRLARYDAVIGVDTLNEPSDGYIGLTDLSRLQRAMARTGPMPSPFEAMATGSGYPTEVDVYGVRGLGQKVVGRETLGEHGVSAWKDGAECLWRREGVWDVACGKPVLKRPDYFAGARGAEPDFAERYLRPFARRVGEAASKAAGSGRYMLFIESVPNVAAPKWADGDAKASGVSGAANAGHWYDGFTLFMKRRVPFVAYDQEEERVILGRKAVRRYYAEHLGRIKRRGLVDMGGAPTLIGEFGLPYDLNGAAAYRSGDYRVHVEALSAYYDAMDENLLSATIWNYTAGNTHERGDGWNGEDLSIWCRDDYEAGRTESGDPADAGGRALAGFVRPYARATAGLPVSMRFDRESGRFEFVFEPARAGGQARGAGAEPQALITELYLPEIQYPRGFSIRTSSCAHAVEDRPGYALVLVRADPGATLCRVVVERSRA
;
A
#
# COMPACT_ATOMS: atom_id res chain seq x y z
N LEU A 1 17.23 11.39 -15.29
CA LEU A 1 16.64 10.97 -14.03
C LEU A 1 16.45 9.45 -13.96
N GLN A 2 15.71 8.81 -14.88
CA GLN A 2 15.46 7.34 -14.82
C GLN A 2 16.77 6.53 -14.74
N GLY A 3 17.79 6.86 -15.53
CA GLY A 3 19.08 6.16 -15.49
C GLY A 3 19.76 6.20 -14.13
N SER A 4 19.74 7.38 -13.45
CA SER A 4 20.31 7.53 -12.10
C SER A 4 19.52 6.73 -11.06
N TYR A 5 18.19 6.75 -11.15
CA TYR A 5 17.32 5.97 -10.26
C TYR A 5 17.60 4.46 -10.43
N ILE A 6 17.56 3.96 -11.66
CA ILE A 6 17.81 2.54 -11.96
C ILE A 6 19.21 2.10 -11.49
N ALA A 7 20.23 2.96 -11.65
CA ALA A 7 21.57 2.68 -11.15
C ALA A 7 21.65 2.59 -9.63
N ALA A 8 20.88 3.43 -8.92
CA ALA A 8 20.78 3.37 -7.46
C ALA A 8 20.11 2.08 -6.98
N VAL A 9 18.98 1.69 -7.59
CA VAL A 9 18.30 0.43 -7.31
C VAL A 9 19.21 -0.77 -7.59
N ALA A 10 19.90 -0.80 -8.74
CA ALA A 10 20.84 -1.86 -9.05
C ALA A 10 21.98 -2.00 -8.03
N ARG A 11 22.54 -0.86 -7.59
CA ARG A 11 23.59 -0.87 -6.56
C ARG A 11 23.09 -1.43 -5.23
N LEU A 12 21.87 -1.05 -4.81
CA LEU A 12 21.23 -1.59 -3.61
C LEU A 12 20.98 -3.08 -3.76
N ALA A 13 20.36 -3.50 -4.85
CA ALA A 13 20.07 -4.89 -5.18
C ALA A 13 21.33 -5.77 -5.11
N GLY A 14 22.42 -5.34 -5.72
CA GLY A 14 23.69 -6.06 -5.67
C GLY A 14 24.27 -6.22 -4.25
N ARG A 15 24.11 -5.20 -3.39
CA ARG A 15 24.54 -5.28 -1.98
C ARG A 15 23.69 -6.20 -1.14
N LEU A 16 22.39 -6.25 -1.42
CA LEU A 16 21.40 -7.03 -0.68
C LEU A 16 21.33 -8.48 -1.15
N ALA A 17 21.93 -8.84 -2.28
CA ALA A 17 21.86 -10.18 -2.87
C ALA A 17 22.34 -11.31 -1.95
N ARG A 18 23.22 -11.00 -1.01
CA ARG A 18 23.75 -11.94 0.01
C ARG A 18 22.79 -12.27 1.16
N TYR A 19 21.65 -11.55 1.26
CA TYR A 19 20.67 -11.75 2.33
C TYR A 19 19.46 -12.49 1.80
N ASP A 20 19.25 -13.73 2.24
CA ASP A 20 18.14 -14.56 1.76
C ASP A 20 16.76 -14.01 2.12
N ALA A 21 16.67 -13.23 3.19
CA ALA A 21 15.44 -12.56 3.61
C ALA A 21 14.96 -11.48 2.60
N VAL A 22 15.85 -10.99 1.72
CA VAL A 22 15.48 -10.01 0.69
C VAL A 22 15.04 -10.77 -0.55
N ILE A 23 13.74 -10.87 -0.76
CA ILE A 23 13.13 -11.68 -1.82
C ILE A 23 12.94 -10.94 -3.15
N GLY A 24 12.99 -9.61 -3.14
CA GLY A 24 12.73 -8.82 -4.35
C GLY A 24 13.02 -7.35 -4.18
N VAL A 25 12.72 -6.61 -5.25
CA VAL A 25 12.81 -5.14 -5.31
C VAL A 25 11.51 -4.58 -5.84
N ASP A 26 11.09 -3.46 -5.29
CA ASP A 26 9.99 -2.67 -5.83
C ASP A 26 10.46 -1.77 -6.97
N THR A 27 9.57 -1.50 -7.93
CA THR A 27 9.91 -0.72 -9.12
C THR A 27 10.01 0.77 -8.84
N LEU A 28 8.99 1.34 -8.26
CA LEU A 28 8.89 2.76 -7.87
C LEU A 28 7.60 2.98 -7.09
N ASN A 29 7.68 3.66 -5.95
CA ASN A 29 6.53 4.03 -5.15
C ASN A 29 5.55 4.89 -5.95
N GLU A 30 4.29 4.44 -6.06
CA GLU A 30 3.13 5.14 -6.64
C GLU A 30 3.44 5.91 -7.94
N PRO A 31 3.99 5.26 -8.98
CA PRO A 31 4.39 5.95 -10.20
C PRO A 31 3.18 6.57 -10.91
N SER A 32 3.18 7.90 -10.99
CA SER A 32 2.11 8.68 -11.62
C SER A 32 2.43 9.05 -13.07
N ASP A 33 1.38 9.22 -13.88
CA ASP A 33 1.46 9.72 -15.26
C ASP A 33 1.92 11.19 -15.34
N GLY A 34 1.86 11.92 -14.24
CA GLY A 34 2.24 13.33 -14.21
C GLY A 34 1.40 14.15 -15.20
N TYR A 35 2.04 14.75 -16.20
CA TYR A 35 1.36 15.53 -17.25
C TYR A 35 0.97 14.70 -18.47
N ILE A 36 1.39 13.45 -18.57
CA ILE A 36 1.11 12.58 -19.73
C ILE A 36 -0.41 12.41 -19.88
N GLY A 37 -0.95 12.69 -21.07
CA GLY A 37 -2.37 12.56 -21.37
C GLY A 37 -3.20 13.83 -21.14
N LEU A 38 -2.63 14.86 -20.52
CA LEU A 38 -3.36 16.11 -20.29
C LEU A 38 -3.66 16.84 -21.59
N THR A 39 -4.93 17.15 -21.79
CA THR A 39 -5.42 17.86 -22.99
C THR A 39 -5.41 19.38 -22.83
N ASP A 40 -5.28 19.89 -21.61
CA ASP A 40 -5.24 21.34 -21.33
C ASP A 40 -4.46 21.64 -20.05
N LEU A 41 -3.25 22.17 -20.24
CA LEU A 41 -2.33 22.52 -19.15
C LEU A 41 -2.75 23.76 -18.34
N SER A 42 -3.73 24.53 -18.82
CA SER A 42 -4.26 25.68 -18.08
C SER A 42 -5.29 25.29 -17.01
N ARG A 43 -5.72 24.03 -16.98
CA ARG A 43 -6.75 23.53 -16.07
C ARG A 43 -6.15 22.66 -14.99
N LEU A 44 -6.74 22.72 -13.79
CA LEU A 44 -6.46 21.77 -12.75
C LEU A 44 -6.76 20.36 -13.25
N GLN A 45 -5.85 19.44 -12.95
CA GLN A 45 -6.08 18.01 -13.18
C GLN A 45 -7.30 17.54 -12.39
N ARG A 46 -7.96 16.49 -12.90
CA ARG A 46 -8.97 15.77 -12.16
C ARG A 46 -8.26 15.03 -11.02
N ALA A 47 -8.34 15.58 -9.82
CA ALA A 47 -7.74 14.97 -8.63
C ALA A 47 -8.84 14.46 -7.70
N MET A 48 -8.60 13.30 -7.11
CA MET A 48 -9.50 12.69 -6.12
C MET A 48 -9.58 13.51 -4.84
N ALA A 49 -8.46 14.14 -4.46
CA ALA A 49 -8.37 15.01 -3.30
C ALA A 49 -7.73 16.34 -3.70
N ARG A 50 -8.35 17.43 -3.26
CA ARG A 50 -7.82 18.79 -3.42
C ARG A 50 -7.64 19.40 -2.04
N THR A 51 -6.40 19.61 -1.64
CA THR A 51 -6.05 20.22 -0.34
C THR A 51 -4.85 21.15 -0.53
N GLY A 52 -4.88 22.29 0.16
CA GLY A 52 -3.83 23.30 0.03
C GLY A 52 -3.85 24.06 -1.29
N PRO A 53 -2.75 24.77 -1.62
CA PRO A 53 -2.61 25.47 -2.90
C PRO A 53 -2.56 24.49 -4.08
N MET A 54 -3.39 24.74 -5.10
CA MET A 54 -3.53 23.82 -6.25
C MET A 54 -3.25 24.55 -7.56
N PRO A 55 -1.98 24.64 -8.00
CA PRO A 55 -1.65 25.18 -9.31
C PRO A 55 -2.08 24.24 -10.44
N SER A 56 -2.52 24.80 -11.56
CA SER A 56 -2.57 24.07 -12.83
C SER A 56 -1.17 23.66 -13.29
N PRO A 57 -1.02 22.70 -14.22
CA PRO A 57 0.30 22.35 -14.77
C PRO A 57 1.09 23.53 -15.29
N PHE A 58 0.45 24.45 -16.00
CA PHE A 58 1.10 25.66 -16.51
C PHE A 58 1.53 26.62 -15.37
N GLU A 59 0.67 26.85 -14.39
CA GLU A 59 1.00 27.66 -13.22
C GLU A 59 2.18 27.06 -12.44
N ALA A 60 2.21 25.72 -12.28
CA ALA A 60 3.33 25.03 -11.62
C ALA A 60 4.65 25.20 -12.41
N MET A 61 4.62 25.14 -13.76
CA MET A 61 5.80 25.38 -14.59
C MET A 61 6.30 26.82 -14.46
N ALA A 62 5.39 27.78 -14.46
CA ALA A 62 5.71 29.20 -14.30
C ALA A 62 6.30 29.48 -12.91
N THR A 63 5.63 29.03 -11.85
CA THR A 63 6.11 29.21 -10.46
C THR A 63 7.47 28.55 -10.25
N GLY A 64 7.65 27.31 -10.73
CA GLY A 64 8.93 26.60 -10.69
C GLY A 64 10.05 27.28 -11.50
N SER A 65 9.72 28.25 -12.33
CA SER A 65 10.67 29.09 -13.08
C SER A 65 10.85 30.49 -12.48
N GLY A 66 10.33 30.71 -11.27
CA GLY A 66 10.49 31.96 -10.53
C GLY A 66 9.44 33.05 -10.85
N TYR A 67 8.31 32.68 -11.49
CA TYR A 67 7.22 33.61 -11.74
C TYR A 67 6.14 33.48 -10.67
N PRO A 68 5.85 34.51 -9.87
CA PRO A 68 4.79 34.49 -8.87
C PRO A 68 3.43 34.20 -9.52
N THR A 69 2.67 33.29 -8.91
CA THR A 69 1.38 32.83 -9.46
C THR A 69 0.34 32.73 -8.36
N GLU A 70 -0.79 33.43 -8.51
CA GLU A 70 -1.93 33.33 -7.60
C GLU A 70 -2.73 32.04 -7.91
N VAL A 71 -2.94 31.20 -6.90
CA VAL A 71 -3.63 29.92 -7.02
C VAL A 71 -4.75 29.76 -5.99
N ASP A 72 -5.76 28.98 -6.31
CA ASP A 72 -6.81 28.64 -5.37
C ASP A 72 -6.28 27.67 -4.30
N VAL A 73 -6.65 27.93 -3.04
CA VAL A 73 -6.39 27.05 -1.89
C VAL A 73 -7.63 26.25 -1.58
N TYR A 74 -7.51 24.93 -1.63
CA TYR A 74 -8.60 24.02 -1.33
C TYR A 74 -8.54 23.51 0.12
N GLY A 75 -9.71 23.32 0.72
CA GLY A 75 -9.87 22.77 2.07
C GLY A 75 -11.17 22.00 2.22
N VAL A 76 -11.25 21.20 3.28
CA VAL A 76 -12.45 20.43 3.59
C VAL A 76 -13.50 21.33 4.22
N ARG A 77 -14.69 21.39 3.64
CA ARG A 77 -15.87 22.06 4.19
C ARG A 77 -17.10 21.16 4.11
N GLY A 78 -17.61 20.74 5.26
CA GLY A 78 -18.72 19.77 5.36
C GLY A 78 -18.25 18.38 4.91
N LEU A 79 -18.90 17.80 3.91
CA LEU A 79 -18.56 16.50 3.33
C LEU A 79 -17.79 16.62 1.99
N GLY A 80 -17.28 17.79 1.67
CA GLY A 80 -16.60 18.02 0.40
C GLY A 80 -15.43 18.98 0.50
N GLN A 81 -14.72 19.10 -0.61
CA GLN A 81 -13.58 20.00 -0.78
C GLN A 81 -14.02 21.23 -1.55
N LYS A 82 -13.66 22.41 -1.07
CA LYS A 82 -14.02 23.70 -1.66
C LYS A 82 -12.83 24.64 -1.62
N VAL A 83 -12.83 25.64 -2.49
CA VAL A 83 -11.92 26.77 -2.40
C VAL A 83 -12.18 27.51 -1.09
N VAL A 84 -11.16 27.63 -0.26
CA VAL A 84 -11.21 28.28 1.05
C VAL A 84 -10.42 29.60 1.09
N GLY A 85 -9.60 29.88 0.08
CA GLY A 85 -8.81 31.09 -0.06
C GLY A 85 -8.01 31.10 -1.35
N ARG A 86 -7.12 32.09 -1.47
CA ARG A 86 -6.10 32.19 -2.52
C ARG A 86 -4.74 32.46 -1.90
N GLU A 87 -3.69 32.03 -2.56
CA GLU A 87 -2.31 32.18 -2.13
C GLU A 87 -1.43 32.46 -3.36
N THR A 88 -0.42 33.34 -3.20
CA THR A 88 0.58 33.56 -4.25
C THR A 88 1.76 32.63 -4.00
N LEU A 89 1.98 31.70 -4.91
CA LEU A 89 3.15 30.82 -4.89
C LEU A 89 4.32 31.51 -5.56
N GLY A 90 5.55 31.28 -5.04
CA GLY A 90 6.77 31.76 -5.65
C GLY A 90 7.02 33.27 -5.51
N GLU A 91 6.46 33.94 -4.48
CA GLU A 91 6.62 35.38 -4.22
C GLU A 91 8.09 35.87 -4.21
N HIS A 92 9.01 35.01 -3.80
CA HIS A 92 10.43 35.34 -3.74
C HIS A 92 11.18 35.18 -5.08
N GLY A 93 10.48 34.77 -6.15
CA GLY A 93 11.09 34.61 -7.48
C GLY A 93 12.17 33.52 -7.57
N VAL A 94 12.16 32.55 -6.63
CA VAL A 94 13.17 31.48 -6.61
C VAL A 94 12.85 30.44 -7.69
N SER A 95 13.81 30.19 -8.58
CA SER A 95 13.71 29.16 -9.61
C SER A 95 14.11 27.79 -9.06
N ALA A 96 13.38 26.75 -9.43
CA ALA A 96 13.75 25.36 -9.20
C ALA A 96 14.86 24.87 -10.16
N TRP A 97 15.16 25.63 -11.19
CA TRP A 97 16.21 25.33 -12.16
C TRP A 97 17.55 25.87 -11.67
N LYS A 98 18.63 25.13 -11.94
CA LYS A 98 19.98 25.60 -11.62
C LYS A 98 20.32 26.91 -12.40
N ASP A 99 21.22 27.70 -11.86
CA ASP A 99 21.71 28.91 -12.53
C ASP A 99 22.17 28.61 -13.96
N GLY A 100 21.69 29.39 -14.92
CA GLY A 100 21.95 29.21 -16.33
C GLY A 100 21.15 28.09 -17.01
N ALA A 101 20.32 27.36 -16.28
CA ALA A 101 19.41 26.37 -16.87
C ALA A 101 18.01 26.96 -17.07
N GLU A 102 17.41 26.63 -18.20
CA GLU A 102 16.04 27.01 -18.53
C GLU A 102 15.07 25.87 -18.20
N CYS A 103 13.82 26.22 -17.89
CA CYS A 103 12.74 25.27 -17.77
C CYS A 103 12.65 24.39 -19.03
N LEU A 104 12.69 23.07 -18.83
CA LEU A 104 12.61 22.10 -19.92
C LEU A 104 11.39 22.36 -20.84
N TRP A 105 10.24 22.62 -20.26
CA TRP A 105 9.00 22.84 -20.99
C TRP A 105 8.98 24.16 -21.75
N ARG A 106 9.66 25.18 -21.22
CA ARG A 106 9.85 26.43 -21.96
C ARG A 106 10.78 26.22 -23.16
N ARG A 107 11.86 25.50 -22.98
CA ARG A 107 12.77 25.12 -24.06
C ARG A 107 12.07 24.31 -25.17
N GLU A 108 11.11 23.46 -24.80
CA GLU A 108 10.30 22.69 -25.75
C GLU A 108 9.12 23.49 -26.35
N GLY A 109 9.01 24.78 -26.03
CA GLY A 109 7.99 25.68 -26.58
C GLY A 109 6.58 25.44 -26.04
N VAL A 110 6.44 24.82 -24.87
CA VAL A 110 5.14 24.62 -24.23
C VAL A 110 4.59 25.93 -23.72
N TRP A 111 5.44 26.76 -23.17
CA TRP A 111 5.13 28.11 -22.70
C TRP A 111 6.31 29.05 -22.93
N ASP A 112 6.09 30.35 -22.81
CA ASP A 112 7.14 31.37 -22.93
C ASP A 112 6.78 32.61 -22.12
N VAL A 113 7.64 33.62 -22.16
CA VAL A 113 7.42 34.92 -21.52
C VAL A 113 7.11 35.99 -22.59
N ALA A 114 5.98 36.67 -22.42
CA ALA A 114 5.61 37.82 -23.23
C ALA A 114 5.31 39.00 -22.30
N CYS A 115 5.94 40.17 -22.58
CA CYS A 115 5.82 41.36 -21.74
C CYS A 115 6.05 41.09 -20.22
N GLY A 116 7.06 40.27 -19.91
CA GLY A 116 7.41 39.93 -18.53
C GLY A 116 6.47 38.93 -17.82
N LYS A 117 5.45 38.38 -18.53
CA LYS A 117 4.50 37.45 -17.96
C LYS A 117 4.57 36.08 -18.66
N PRO A 118 4.43 34.98 -17.92
CA PRO A 118 4.31 33.64 -18.50
C PRO A 118 3.07 33.53 -19.39
N VAL A 119 3.22 32.92 -20.57
CA VAL A 119 2.14 32.68 -21.54
C VAL A 119 2.20 31.24 -22.02
N LEU A 120 1.11 30.50 -21.85
CA LEU A 120 0.95 29.15 -22.37
C LEU A 120 0.84 29.19 -23.90
N LYS A 121 1.69 28.44 -24.60
CA LYS A 121 1.74 28.36 -26.07
C LYS A 121 1.11 27.10 -26.61
N ARG A 122 1.29 25.97 -25.91
CA ARG A 122 0.81 24.65 -26.34
C ARG A 122 0.07 23.97 -25.20
N PRO A 123 -1.22 24.32 -24.98
CA PRO A 123 -2.01 23.78 -23.88
C PRO A 123 -2.17 22.25 -23.95
N ASP A 124 -2.15 21.68 -25.14
CA ASP A 124 -2.35 20.26 -25.43
C ASP A 124 -1.04 19.47 -25.65
N TYR A 125 0.11 20.01 -25.24
CA TYR A 125 1.43 19.40 -25.51
C TYR A 125 1.53 17.93 -25.09
N PHE A 126 0.90 17.55 -23.98
CA PHE A 126 0.93 16.19 -23.44
C PHE A 126 -0.26 15.32 -23.84
N ALA A 127 -1.19 15.82 -24.65
CA ALA A 127 -2.41 15.09 -25.05
C ALA A 127 -2.16 13.81 -25.86
N GLY A 128 -0.93 13.60 -26.34
CA GLY A 128 -0.60 12.44 -27.16
C GLY A 128 -0.98 12.61 -28.64
N ALA A 129 -0.69 11.58 -29.46
CA ALA A 129 -1.12 11.55 -30.85
C ALA A 129 -2.67 11.46 -30.92
N ARG A 130 -3.27 12.26 -31.77
CA ARG A 130 -4.72 12.43 -31.94
C ARG A 130 -5.50 11.11 -31.75
N GLY A 131 -6.38 11.08 -30.74
CA GLY A 131 -7.45 10.08 -30.60
C GLY A 131 -7.15 8.85 -29.76
N ALA A 132 -5.93 8.65 -29.24
CA ALA A 132 -5.64 7.60 -28.26
C ALA A 132 -5.17 8.26 -26.97
N GLU A 133 -5.89 8.06 -25.87
CA GLU A 133 -5.34 8.35 -24.55
C GLU A 133 -4.05 7.55 -24.41
N PRO A 134 -2.93 8.19 -24.02
CA PRO A 134 -1.69 7.45 -23.80
C PRO A 134 -1.90 6.50 -22.62
N ASP A 135 -1.85 5.20 -22.89
CA ASP A 135 -1.82 4.18 -21.85
C ASP A 135 -0.48 4.29 -21.11
N PHE A 136 -0.49 5.00 -19.99
CA PHE A 136 0.70 5.22 -19.17
C PHE A 136 1.28 3.90 -18.69
N ALA A 137 0.43 2.96 -18.25
CA ALA A 137 0.87 1.69 -17.71
C ALA A 137 1.66 0.88 -18.75
N GLU A 138 1.12 0.73 -19.97
CA GLU A 138 1.76 -0.08 -21.00
C GLU A 138 2.91 0.63 -21.72
N ARG A 139 2.79 1.93 -21.99
CA ARG A 139 3.77 2.67 -22.80
C ARG A 139 4.97 3.17 -22.02
N TYR A 140 4.80 3.44 -20.72
CA TYR A 140 5.84 4.06 -19.89
C TYR A 140 6.22 3.21 -18.69
N LEU A 141 5.26 2.72 -17.92
CA LEU A 141 5.52 2.01 -16.67
C LEU A 141 6.07 0.60 -16.94
N ARG A 142 5.47 -0.16 -17.85
CA ARG A 142 5.95 -1.51 -18.22
C ARG A 142 7.40 -1.53 -18.72
N PRO A 143 7.82 -0.68 -19.70
CA PRO A 143 9.22 -0.61 -20.11
C PRO A 143 10.16 -0.15 -18.99
N PHE A 144 9.71 0.74 -18.12
CA PHE A 144 10.48 1.18 -16.95
C PHE A 144 10.68 0.02 -15.97
N ALA A 145 9.62 -0.70 -15.60
CA ALA A 145 9.69 -1.86 -14.71
C ALA A 145 10.65 -2.95 -15.25
N ARG A 146 10.60 -3.23 -16.56
CA ARG A 146 11.55 -4.14 -17.21
C ARG A 146 13.00 -3.71 -17.01
N ARG A 147 13.31 -2.44 -17.24
CA ARG A 147 14.66 -1.89 -17.08
C ARG A 147 15.14 -1.94 -15.61
N VAL A 148 14.25 -1.73 -14.64
CA VAL A 148 14.57 -1.90 -13.22
C VAL A 148 14.91 -3.36 -12.94
N GLY A 149 14.08 -4.30 -13.40
CA GLY A 149 14.31 -5.74 -13.25
C GLY A 149 15.63 -6.20 -13.89
N GLU A 150 15.91 -5.78 -15.14
CA GLU A 150 17.17 -6.07 -15.84
C GLU A 150 18.40 -5.57 -15.05
N ALA A 151 18.32 -4.34 -14.53
CA ALA A 151 19.43 -3.75 -13.79
C ALA A 151 19.65 -4.43 -12.43
N ALA A 152 18.58 -4.76 -11.72
CA ALA A 152 18.64 -5.50 -10.46
C ALA A 152 19.19 -6.93 -10.67
N SER A 153 18.70 -7.64 -11.67
CA SER A 153 19.15 -8.98 -12.02
C SER A 153 20.63 -9.02 -12.45
N LYS A 154 21.06 -8.04 -13.22
CA LYS A 154 22.48 -7.91 -13.62
C LYS A 154 23.39 -7.69 -12.42
N ALA A 155 22.92 -6.95 -11.41
CA ALA A 155 23.70 -6.62 -10.22
C ALA A 155 23.72 -7.75 -9.17
N ALA A 156 22.63 -8.52 -9.04
CA ALA A 156 22.43 -9.51 -7.98
C ALA A 156 22.52 -10.97 -8.45
N GLY A 157 22.48 -11.22 -9.73
CA GLY A 157 22.34 -12.53 -10.35
C GLY A 157 20.94 -12.79 -10.91
N SER A 158 20.85 -13.41 -12.07
CA SER A 158 19.59 -13.75 -12.72
C SER A 158 18.76 -14.70 -11.84
N GLY A 159 17.45 -14.44 -11.74
CA GLY A 159 16.53 -15.23 -10.94
C GLY A 159 16.61 -15.01 -9.42
N ARG A 160 17.49 -14.11 -8.93
CA ARG A 160 17.64 -13.85 -7.50
C ARG A 160 16.44 -13.15 -6.88
N TYR A 161 15.82 -12.23 -7.61
CA TYR A 161 14.75 -11.37 -7.11
C TYR A 161 13.43 -11.52 -7.85
N MET A 162 12.34 -11.40 -7.13
CA MET A 162 11.04 -11.04 -7.67
C MET A 162 11.00 -9.52 -7.92
N LEU A 163 10.19 -9.10 -8.88
CA LEU A 163 9.90 -7.69 -9.13
C LEU A 163 8.50 -7.35 -8.59
N PHE A 164 8.44 -6.44 -7.63
CA PHE A 164 7.19 -5.90 -7.12
C PHE A 164 6.82 -4.70 -7.99
N ILE A 165 5.66 -4.76 -8.65
CA ILE A 165 5.24 -3.75 -9.62
C ILE A 165 4.07 -2.99 -9.03
N GLU A 166 4.31 -1.71 -8.79
CA GLU A 166 3.30 -0.77 -8.30
C GLU A 166 2.63 0.01 -9.44
N SER A 167 1.53 0.63 -9.07
CA SER A 167 0.86 1.71 -9.79
C SER A 167 0.33 2.72 -8.76
N VAL A 168 -0.13 3.87 -9.23
CA VAL A 168 -0.89 4.79 -8.39
C VAL A 168 -2.10 4.05 -7.79
N PRO A 169 -2.47 4.29 -6.52
CA PRO A 169 -3.66 3.69 -5.91
C PRO A 169 -4.88 3.81 -6.83
N ASN A 170 -5.62 2.72 -6.99
CA ASN A 170 -6.80 2.60 -7.85
C ASN A 170 -6.55 2.67 -9.36
N VAL A 171 -5.30 2.72 -9.82
CA VAL A 171 -4.93 2.59 -11.23
C VAL A 171 -4.41 1.18 -11.47
N ALA A 172 -4.71 0.60 -12.64
CA ALA A 172 -4.25 -0.72 -13.00
C ALA A 172 -2.71 -0.75 -13.16
N ALA A 173 -2.07 -1.78 -12.61
CA ALA A 173 -0.69 -2.08 -12.91
C ALA A 173 -0.55 -2.48 -14.40
N PRO A 174 0.64 -2.32 -15.00
CA PRO A 174 0.86 -2.73 -16.38
C PRO A 174 0.70 -4.25 -16.54
N LYS A 175 0.30 -4.69 -17.71
CA LYS A 175 0.30 -6.12 -18.05
C LYS A 175 1.71 -6.67 -17.95
N TRP A 176 1.82 -7.85 -17.37
CA TRP A 176 3.11 -8.52 -17.20
C TRP A 176 2.97 -10.00 -17.55
N ALA A 177 3.75 -10.46 -18.50
CA ALA A 177 3.74 -11.85 -18.97
C ALA A 177 5.06 -12.55 -18.64
N ASP A 178 5.09 -13.87 -18.78
CA ASP A 178 6.32 -14.68 -18.58
C ASP A 178 7.49 -14.18 -19.43
N GLY A 179 7.21 -13.63 -20.63
CA GLY A 179 8.21 -13.03 -21.49
C GLY A 179 8.89 -11.79 -20.89
N ASP A 180 8.16 -11.00 -20.09
CA ASP A 180 8.70 -9.82 -19.40
C ASP A 180 9.62 -10.24 -18.25
N ALA A 181 9.22 -11.23 -17.45
CA ALA A 181 10.04 -11.78 -16.38
C ALA A 181 11.34 -12.37 -16.92
N LYS A 182 11.24 -13.18 -17.98
CA LYS A 182 12.41 -13.77 -18.66
C LYS A 182 13.35 -12.71 -19.24
N ALA A 183 12.81 -11.70 -19.91
CA ALA A 183 13.61 -10.61 -20.48
C ALA A 183 14.31 -9.79 -19.40
N SER A 184 13.65 -9.56 -18.26
CA SER A 184 14.22 -8.82 -17.13
C SER A 184 15.15 -9.66 -16.24
N GLY A 185 15.22 -10.99 -16.45
CA GLY A 185 16.03 -11.91 -15.65
C GLY A 185 15.60 -12.03 -14.19
N VAL A 186 14.36 -11.66 -13.84
CA VAL A 186 13.78 -11.82 -12.52
C VAL A 186 13.15 -13.20 -12.34
N SER A 187 13.00 -13.69 -11.11
CA SER A 187 12.36 -14.98 -10.82
C SER A 187 10.85 -14.97 -11.04
N GLY A 188 10.24 -13.80 -11.06
CA GLY A 188 8.81 -13.58 -11.26
C GLY A 188 8.44 -12.15 -10.93
N ALA A 189 7.14 -11.83 -11.00
CA ALA A 189 6.60 -10.56 -10.58
C ALA A 189 5.49 -10.74 -9.54
N ALA A 190 5.26 -9.71 -8.74
CA ALA A 190 4.10 -9.57 -7.88
C ALA A 190 3.39 -8.25 -8.18
N ASN A 191 2.06 -8.25 -8.15
CA ASN A 191 1.27 -7.04 -8.13
C ASN A 191 1.38 -6.42 -6.73
N ALA A 192 1.97 -5.23 -6.61
CA ALA A 192 2.22 -4.56 -5.33
C ALA A 192 1.34 -3.31 -5.15
N GLY A 193 0.10 -3.35 -5.64
CA GLY A 193 -0.82 -2.23 -5.57
C GLY A 193 -1.12 -1.77 -4.14
N HIS A 194 -1.25 -0.48 -3.94
CA HIS A 194 -1.65 0.15 -2.67
C HIS A 194 -3.16 0.25 -2.54
N TRP A 195 -3.64 0.25 -1.30
CA TRP A 195 -5.06 0.37 -1.00
C TRP A 195 -5.32 1.24 0.23
N TYR A 196 -6.18 2.22 0.07
CA TYR A 196 -6.65 3.06 1.18
C TYR A 196 -8.17 3.25 1.12
N ASP A 197 -8.82 3.34 2.29
CA ASP A 197 -10.15 3.91 2.41
C ASP A 197 -10.04 5.42 2.19
N GLY A 198 -10.21 5.85 0.94
CA GLY A 198 -9.99 7.23 0.54
C GLY A 198 -10.86 8.23 1.30
N PHE A 199 -12.09 7.85 1.68
CA PHE A 199 -12.94 8.72 2.49
C PHE A 199 -12.31 8.97 3.87
N THR A 200 -11.88 7.91 4.57
CA THR A 200 -11.24 8.03 5.90
C THR A 200 -9.91 8.77 5.80
N LEU A 201 -9.10 8.47 4.79
CA LEU A 201 -7.78 9.07 4.58
C LEU A 201 -7.86 10.59 4.38
N PHE A 202 -8.65 11.04 3.41
CA PHE A 202 -8.67 12.45 3.01
C PHE A 202 -9.56 13.33 3.90
N MET A 203 -10.62 12.76 4.45
CA MET A 203 -11.51 13.50 5.34
C MET A 203 -11.02 13.52 6.79
N LYS A 204 -10.01 12.71 7.13
CA LYS A 204 -9.54 12.47 8.51
C LYS A 204 -10.69 12.23 9.49
N ARG A 205 -11.73 11.53 9.01
CA ARG A 205 -12.94 11.20 9.76
C ARG A 205 -13.39 9.78 9.48
N ARG A 206 -13.56 9.01 10.55
CA ARG A 206 -14.10 7.66 10.42
C ARG A 206 -15.62 7.68 10.53
N VAL A 207 -16.29 7.32 9.42
CA VAL A 207 -17.74 7.14 9.35
C VAL A 207 -18.00 5.71 8.87
N PRO A 208 -18.28 4.74 9.77
CA PRO A 208 -18.26 3.32 9.44
C PRO A 208 -19.37 2.85 8.49
N PHE A 209 -20.28 3.74 8.11
CA PHE A 209 -21.37 3.47 7.17
C PHE A 209 -21.30 4.32 5.90
N VAL A 210 -20.15 4.98 5.65
CA VAL A 210 -19.89 5.74 4.43
C VAL A 210 -18.51 5.38 3.90
N ALA A 211 -18.44 5.08 2.61
CA ALA A 211 -17.18 4.98 1.84
C ALA A 211 -17.40 5.62 0.47
N TYR A 212 -16.31 5.85 -0.23
CA TYR A 212 -16.33 6.35 -1.61
C TYR A 212 -15.53 5.41 -2.50
N ASP A 213 -16.20 4.80 -3.47
CA ASP A 213 -15.56 4.00 -4.51
C ASP A 213 -15.01 4.96 -5.57
N GLN A 214 -13.69 5.06 -5.62
CA GLN A 214 -13.00 6.00 -6.51
C GLN A 214 -12.95 5.51 -7.96
N GLU A 215 -12.99 4.20 -8.17
CA GLU A 215 -13.01 3.62 -9.52
C GLU A 215 -14.38 3.80 -10.18
N GLU A 216 -15.45 3.59 -9.41
CA GLU A 216 -16.85 3.72 -9.90
C GLU A 216 -17.45 5.11 -9.64
N GLU A 217 -16.69 6.01 -9.02
CA GLU A 217 -17.11 7.37 -8.65
C GLU A 217 -18.44 7.44 -7.89
N ARG A 218 -18.68 6.53 -6.97
CA ARG A 218 -19.93 6.40 -6.22
C ARG A 218 -19.76 6.37 -4.71
N VAL A 219 -20.74 6.92 -4.01
CA VAL A 219 -20.84 6.83 -2.54
C VAL A 219 -21.46 5.48 -2.15
N ILE A 220 -20.85 4.81 -1.17
CA ILE A 220 -21.34 3.57 -0.58
C ILE A 220 -21.93 3.90 0.78
N LEU A 221 -23.19 3.48 1.02
CA LEU A 221 -23.91 3.76 2.25
C LEU A 221 -24.33 2.47 2.97
N GLY A 222 -24.12 2.43 4.29
CA GLY A 222 -24.48 1.33 5.17
C GLY A 222 -23.29 0.46 5.57
N ARG A 223 -23.21 0.08 6.87
CA ARG A 223 -22.07 -0.66 7.45
C ARG A 223 -21.74 -1.95 6.70
N LYS A 224 -22.76 -2.75 6.36
CA LYS A 224 -22.57 -4.01 5.60
C LYS A 224 -22.09 -3.74 4.17
N ALA A 225 -22.64 -2.71 3.52
CA ALA A 225 -22.25 -2.34 2.16
C ALA A 225 -20.80 -1.84 2.10
N VAL A 226 -20.37 -1.02 3.09
CA VAL A 226 -18.99 -0.55 3.20
C VAL A 226 -18.01 -1.71 3.39
N ARG A 227 -18.30 -2.66 4.31
CA ARG A 227 -17.44 -3.84 4.50
C ARG A 227 -17.33 -4.69 3.23
N ARG A 228 -18.45 -4.93 2.56
CA ARG A 228 -18.47 -5.66 1.27
C ARG A 228 -17.68 -4.92 0.19
N TYR A 229 -17.82 -3.61 0.11
CA TYR A 229 -17.04 -2.78 -0.82
C TYR A 229 -15.54 -2.93 -0.60
N TYR A 230 -15.05 -2.92 0.64
CA TYR A 230 -13.61 -3.14 0.91
C TYR A 230 -13.13 -4.49 0.38
N ALA A 231 -13.89 -5.56 0.65
CA ALA A 231 -13.54 -6.90 0.15
C ALA A 231 -13.60 -6.99 -1.38
N GLU A 232 -14.61 -6.41 -2.01
CA GLU A 232 -14.76 -6.37 -3.48
C GLU A 232 -13.62 -5.56 -4.13
N HIS A 233 -13.26 -4.41 -3.55
CA HIS A 233 -12.20 -3.55 -4.08
C HIS A 233 -10.83 -4.23 -3.98
N LEU A 234 -10.48 -4.78 -2.82
CA LEU A 234 -9.26 -5.59 -2.66
C LEU A 234 -9.25 -6.81 -3.58
N GLY A 235 -10.40 -7.46 -3.77
CA GLY A 235 -10.57 -8.54 -4.73
C GLY A 235 -10.36 -8.10 -6.19
N ARG A 236 -10.68 -6.85 -6.55
CA ARG A 236 -10.35 -6.29 -7.87
C ARG A 236 -8.84 -6.16 -8.07
N ILE A 237 -8.12 -5.66 -7.06
CA ILE A 237 -6.65 -5.56 -7.10
C ILE A 237 -6.02 -6.96 -7.25
N LYS A 238 -6.48 -7.95 -6.48
CA LYS A 238 -6.03 -9.34 -6.61
C LYS A 238 -6.25 -9.90 -8.01
N ARG A 239 -7.44 -9.70 -8.59
CA ARG A 239 -7.76 -10.18 -9.94
C ARG A 239 -6.85 -9.59 -11.02
N ARG A 240 -6.44 -8.34 -10.88
CA ARG A 240 -5.47 -7.72 -11.82
C ARG A 240 -4.15 -8.48 -11.83
N GLY A 241 -3.59 -8.83 -10.67
CA GLY A 241 -2.40 -9.68 -10.59
C GLY A 241 -2.61 -11.03 -11.31
N LEU A 242 -3.74 -11.68 -11.07
CA LEU A 242 -4.04 -12.99 -11.65
C LEU A 242 -4.29 -12.93 -13.17
N VAL A 243 -5.01 -11.92 -13.66
CA VAL A 243 -5.45 -11.84 -15.07
C VAL A 243 -4.46 -11.08 -15.93
N ASP A 244 -4.03 -9.88 -15.49
CA ASP A 244 -3.23 -8.96 -16.29
C ASP A 244 -1.72 -9.23 -16.15
N MET A 245 -1.31 -9.91 -15.05
CA MET A 245 0.09 -10.16 -14.76
C MET A 245 0.45 -11.67 -14.76
N GLY A 246 -0.26 -12.47 -15.59
CA GLY A 246 0.09 -13.86 -15.82
C GLY A 246 0.01 -14.78 -14.60
N GLY A 247 -0.94 -14.55 -13.68
CA GLY A 247 -1.08 -15.32 -12.45
C GLY A 247 -0.18 -14.84 -11.31
N ALA A 248 0.34 -13.61 -11.39
CA ALA A 248 1.20 -13.05 -10.35
C ALA A 248 0.47 -12.97 -8.99
N PRO A 249 1.16 -13.29 -7.89
CA PRO A 249 0.63 -13.05 -6.55
C PRO A 249 0.43 -11.55 -6.33
N THR A 250 -0.47 -11.22 -5.41
CA THR A 250 -0.72 -9.83 -5.01
C THR A 250 -0.29 -9.62 -3.56
N LEU A 251 0.53 -8.60 -3.34
CA LEU A 251 0.84 -7.99 -2.05
C LEU A 251 0.18 -6.61 -2.04
N ILE A 252 -0.61 -6.29 -1.03
CA ILE A 252 -0.99 -4.89 -0.82
C ILE A 252 0.23 -4.19 -0.21
N GLY A 253 0.95 -3.44 -1.07
CA GLY A 253 2.24 -2.83 -0.72
C GLY A 253 2.12 -1.76 0.36
N GLU A 254 0.99 -1.04 0.36
CA GLU A 254 0.64 -0.12 1.43
C GLU A 254 -0.86 -0.12 1.71
N PHE A 255 -1.19 0.02 2.99
CA PHE A 255 -2.52 0.37 3.49
C PHE A 255 -2.39 0.95 4.89
N GLY A 256 -3.34 1.78 5.31
CA GLY A 256 -3.29 2.39 6.63
C GLY A 256 -4.46 3.34 6.85
N LEU A 257 -4.37 4.10 7.93
CA LEU A 257 -5.31 5.16 8.23
C LEU A 257 -4.64 6.25 9.09
N PRO A 258 -5.14 7.50 9.01
CA PRO A 258 -4.62 8.58 9.84
C PRO A 258 -4.94 8.36 11.33
N TYR A 259 -3.96 8.62 12.20
CA TYR A 259 -4.18 8.57 13.66
C TYR A 259 -4.73 9.87 14.25
N ASP A 260 -4.73 10.96 13.48
CA ASP A 260 -5.37 12.25 13.83
C ASP A 260 -6.86 12.30 13.46
N LEU A 261 -7.51 11.15 13.33
CA LEU A 261 -8.94 11.04 13.03
C LEU A 261 -9.82 11.83 14.01
N ASN A 262 -10.93 12.35 13.48
CA ASN A 262 -11.96 13.02 14.27
C ASN A 262 -11.42 14.21 15.10
N GLY A 263 -10.50 14.99 14.52
CA GLY A 263 -9.85 16.12 15.16
C GLY A 263 -8.87 15.70 16.25
N ALA A 264 -8.10 14.66 15.99
CA ALA A 264 -7.08 14.12 16.88
C ALA A 264 -7.62 13.75 18.28
N ALA A 265 -8.84 13.22 18.34
CA ALA A 265 -9.52 12.90 19.61
C ALA A 265 -8.72 11.88 20.44
N ALA A 266 -8.09 10.90 19.76
CA ALA A 266 -7.29 9.84 20.39
C ALA A 266 -6.03 10.38 21.08
N TYR A 267 -5.42 11.46 20.60
CA TYR A 267 -4.22 12.04 21.22
C TYR A 267 -4.46 12.49 22.65
N ARG A 268 -5.64 13.06 22.89
CA ARG A 268 -6.05 13.55 24.24
C ARG A 268 -6.49 12.43 25.16
N SER A 269 -7.24 11.46 24.63
CA SER A 269 -7.87 10.41 25.43
C SER A 269 -7.04 9.14 25.58
N GLY A 270 -6.12 8.87 24.66
CA GLY A 270 -5.46 7.56 24.51
C GLY A 270 -6.39 6.46 23.99
N ASP A 271 -7.61 6.82 23.55
CA ASP A 271 -8.61 5.86 23.10
C ASP A 271 -8.57 5.70 21.57
N TYR A 272 -7.97 4.61 21.13
CA TYR A 272 -7.83 4.24 19.72
C TYR A 272 -8.90 3.27 19.21
N ARG A 273 -10.01 3.05 19.92
CA ARG A 273 -11.07 2.09 19.52
C ARG A 273 -11.60 2.34 18.10
N VAL A 274 -11.73 3.61 17.69
CA VAL A 274 -12.17 3.95 16.31
C VAL A 274 -11.19 3.45 15.27
N HIS A 275 -9.89 3.54 15.54
CA HIS A 275 -8.80 3.05 14.67
C HIS A 275 -8.78 1.52 14.68
N VAL A 276 -8.94 0.88 15.83
CA VAL A 276 -9.06 -0.58 15.97
C VAL A 276 -10.21 -1.13 15.14
N GLU A 277 -11.40 -0.49 15.18
CA GLU A 277 -12.56 -0.90 14.37
C GLU A 277 -12.31 -0.74 12.87
N ALA A 278 -11.64 0.32 12.45
CA ALA A 278 -11.31 0.57 11.06
C ALA A 278 -10.30 -0.46 10.52
N LEU A 279 -9.17 -0.62 11.23
CA LEU A 279 -8.13 -1.60 10.87
C LEU A 279 -8.68 -3.02 10.86
N SER A 280 -9.51 -3.40 11.85
CA SER A 280 -10.16 -4.71 11.85
C SER A 280 -11.01 -4.92 10.59
N ALA A 281 -11.76 -3.91 10.13
CA ALA A 281 -12.55 -4.03 8.90
C ALA A 281 -11.69 -4.15 7.64
N TYR A 282 -10.53 -3.49 7.60
CA TYR A 282 -9.58 -3.59 6.49
C TYR A 282 -8.95 -4.99 6.43
N TYR A 283 -8.50 -5.49 7.58
CA TYR A 283 -7.94 -6.85 7.67
C TYR A 283 -8.97 -7.94 7.40
N ASP A 284 -10.23 -7.78 7.84
CA ASP A 284 -11.30 -8.72 7.49
C ASP A 284 -11.46 -8.86 5.97
N ALA A 285 -11.37 -7.74 5.25
CA ALA A 285 -11.45 -7.73 3.79
C ALA A 285 -10.19 -8.33 3.12
N MET A 286 -9.02 -8.18 3.72
CA MET A 286 -7.77 -8.82 3.27
C MET A 286 -7.80 -10.33 3.52
N ASP A 287 -8.25 -10.77 4.69
CA ASP A 287 -8.40 -12.19 5.04
C ASP A 287 -9.38 -12.90 4.10
N GLU A 288 -10.54 -12.25 3.78
CA GLU A 288 -11.51 -12.77 2.82
C GLU A 288 -10.90 -13.00 1.43
N ASN A 289 -9.94 -12.18 1.04
CA ASN A 289 -9.22 -12.31 -0.23
C ASN A 289 -7.91 -13.10 -0.12
N LEU A 290 -7.51 -13.56 1.06
CA LEU A 290 -6.22 -14.23 1.30
C LEU A 290 -5.04 -13.38 0.77
N LEU A 291 -5.01 -12.11 1.10
CA LEU A 291 -4.00 -11.15 0.70
C LEU A 291 -2.92 -10.99 1.76
N SER A 292 -1.67 -10.92 1.33
CA SER A 292 -0.58 -10.39 2.13
C SER A 292 -0.59 -8.85 2.03
N ALA A 293 -0.21 -8.17 3.11
CA ALA A 293 -0.21 -6.71 3.15
C ALA A 293 0.88 -6.17 4.06
N THR A 294 1.35 -4.95 3.77
CA THR A 294 2.27 -4.18 4.61
C THR A 294 1.58 -2.90 5.06
N ILE A 295 1.55 -2.68 6.38
CA ILE A 295 0.89 -1.49 6.94
C ILE A 295 1.79 -0.26 6.78
N TRP A 296 1.24 0.83 6.29
CA TRP A 296 1.87 2.14 6.28
C TRP A 296 1.39 2.93 7.50
N ASN A 297 2.25 3.30 8.53
CA ASN A 297 3.67 2.97 8.54
C ASN A 297 4.17 2.77 9.99
N TYR A 298 5.47 2.65 10.17
CA TYR A 298 6.18 2.81 11.44
C TYR A 298 7.22 3.94 11.31
N THR A 299 7.01 5.03 12.05
CA THR A 299 7.91 6.18 12.08
C THR A 299 8.42 6.41 13.50
N ALA A 300 9.68 6.08 13.77
CA ALA A 300 10.29 6.20 15.10
C ALA A 300 10.34 7.64 15.65
N GLY A 301 10.25 8.64 14.76
CA GLY A 301 10.23 10.06 15.10
C GLY A 301 8.83 10.67 15.21
N ASN A 302 7.77 9.86 15.07
CA ASN A 302 6.39 10.34 15.11
C ASN A 302 6.05 11.00 16.46
N THR A 303 5.34 12.11 16.37
CA THR A 303 4.78 12.86 17.52
C THR A 303 3.40 13.38 17.19
N HIS A 304 2.59 13.69 18.21
CA HIS A 304 1.26 14.28 17.99
C HIS A 304 1.32 15.65 17.30
N GLU A 305 2.41 16.41 17.49
CA GLU A 305 2.59 17.73 16.88
C GLU A 305 2.94 17.64 15.39
N ARG A 306 3.83 16.71 15.02
CA ARG A 306 4.41 16.67 13.68
C ARG A 306 3.98 15.47 12.84
N GLY A 307 3.22 14.54 13.43
CA GLY A 307 2.88 13.27 12.77
C GLY A 307 4.14 12.54 12.33
N ASP A 308 4.14 12.05 11.10
CA ASP A 308 5.26 11.34 10.50
C ASP A 308 6.43 12.26 10.06
N GLY A 309 6.23 13.58 10.11
CA GLY A 309 7.22 14.59 9.76
C GLY A 309 7.26 14.94 8.27
N TRP A 310 6.32 14.46 7.48
CA TRP A 310 6.13 14.81 6.07
C TRP A 310 4.63 14.85 5.70
N ASN A 311 4.29 15.54 4.61
CA ASN A 311 2.95 15.65 4.01
C ASN A 311 1.80 16.05 4.96
N GLY A 312 2.08 16.48 6.20
CA GLY A 312 1.05 16.70 7.21
C GLY A 312 0.29 15.42 7.60
N GLU A 313 0.93 14.27 7.45
CA GLU A 313 0.39 12.94 7.73
C GLU A 313 0.78 12.44 9.12
N ASP A 314 -0.09 11.61 9.69
CA ASP A 314 0.17 10.80 10.87
C ASP A 314 -0.48 9.43 10.68
N LEU A 315 0.25 8.51 10.04
CA LEU A 315 -0.18 7.13 9.77
C LEU A 315 0.66 6.10 10.55
N SER A 316 1.60 6.54 11.39
CA SER A 316 2.46 5.62 12.14
C SER A 316 1.68 4.84 13.19
N ILE A 317 1.91 3.52 13.23
CA ILE A 317 1.38 2.62 14.26
C ILE A 317 2.00 2.84 15.64
N TRP A 318 2.98 3.73 15.76
CA TRP A 318 3.69 4.07 16.99
C TRP A 318 3.87 5.57 17.11
N CYS A 319 3.82 6.09 18.35
CA CYS A 319 4.01 7.51 18.64
C CYS A 319 4.87 7.70 19.89
N ARG A 320 5.84 8.62 19.81
CA ARG A 320 6.73 8.95 20.92
C ARG A 320 5.99 9.52 22.10
N ASP A 321 5.02 10.42 21.88
CA ASP A 321 4.28 11.03 22.96
C ASP A 321 3.44 10.01 23.73
N ASP A 322 2.88 9.00 23.04
CA ASP A 322 2.17 7.90 23.70
C ASP A 322 3.15 6.97 24.45
N TYR A 323 4.35 6.76 23.91
CA TYR A 323 5.40 6.01 24.59
C TYR A 323 5.87 6.70 25.88
N GLU A 324 6.17 8.00 25.83
CA GLU A 324 6.63 8.79 26.97
C GLU A 324 5.52 8.92 28.03
N ALA A 325 4.25 8.89 27.61
CA ALA A 325 3.08 8.84 28.52
C ALA A 325 2.84 7.43 29.12
N GLY A 326 3.63 6.41 28.73
CA GLY A 326 3.46 5.03 29.19
C GLY A 326 2.16 4.38 28.71
N ARG A 327 1.58 4.84 27.59
CA ARG A 327 0.34 4.29 27.05
C ARG A 327 0.60 2.93 26.41
N THR A 328 -0.20 1.94 26.75
CA THR A 328 -0.16 0.57 26.21
C THR A 328 -1.60 0.05 26.07
N GLU A 329 -1.90 -0.72 25.03
CA GLU A 329 -3.21 -1.37 24.86
C GLU A 329 -3.28 -2.73 25.56
N SER A 330 -2.19 -3.45 25.67
CA SER A 330 -2.13 -4.79 26.27
C SER A 330 -1.84 -4.75 27.78
N GLY A 331 -1.32 -3.64 28.31
CA GLY A 331 -0.74 -3.55 29.62
C GLY A 331 0.73 -4.00 29.69
N ASP A 332 1.30 -4.50 28.58
CA ASP A 332 2.71 -4.86 28.49
C ASP A 332 3.54 -3.60 28.15
N PRO A 333 4.61 -3.28 28.94
CA PRO A 333 5.51 -2.19 28.61
C PRO A 333 6.19 -2.30 27.24
N ALA A 334 6.32 -3.51 26.69
CA ALA A 334 6.86 -3.74 25.34
C ALA A 334 5.98 -3.11 24.24
N ASP A 335 4.69 -2.93 24.50
CA ASP A 335 3.74 -2.32 23.58
C ASP A 335 3.62 -0.80 23.74
N ALA A 336 4.42 -0.18 24.63
CA ALA A 336 4.31 1.25 24.92
C ALA A 336 4.52 2.09 23.63
N GLY A 337 3.63 3.06 23.44
CA GLY A 337 3.59 3.91 22.25
C GLY A 337 2.93 3.28 21.03
N GLY A 338 2.58 1.98 21.08
CA GLY A 338 1.80 1.32 20.04
C GLY A 338 0.37 1.83 20.00
N ARG A 339 -0.17 2.05 18.79
CA ARG A 339 -1.49 2.62 18.58
C ARG A 339 -2.39 1.67 17.81
N ALA A 340 -3.59 1.40 18.34
CA ALA A 340 -4.59 0.52 17.72
C ALA A 340 -4.10 -0.92 17.46
N LEU A 341 -3.23 -1.45 18.32
CA LEU A 341 -2.61 -2.78 18.18
C LEU A 341 -3.65 -3.88 18.00
N ALA A 342 -4.73 -3.88 18.79
CA ALA A 342 -5.80 -4.87 18.71
C ALA A 342 -6.51 -4.90 17.34
N GLY A 343 -6.34 -3.88 16.51
CA GLY A 343 -6.91 -3.82 15.16
C GLY A 343 -6.10 -4.61 14.11
N PHE A 344 -4.78 -4.69 14.27
CA PHE A 344 -3.89 -5.27 13.27
C PHE A 344 -2.98 -6.39 13.80
N VAL A 345 -2.69 -6.47 15.09
CA VAL A 345 -2.00 -7.60 15.70
C VAL A 345 -3.01 -8.72 15.89
N ARG A 346 -3.15 -9.59 14.87
CA ARG A 346 -4.21 -10.59 14.77
C ARG A 346 -3.67 -11.94 14.31
N PRO A 347 -4.38 -13.05 14.55
CA PRO A 347 -3.96 -14.37 14.08
C PRO A 347 -3.98 -14.45 12.55
N TYR A 348 -3.02 -15.17 11.98
CA TYR A 348 -2.94 -15.46 10.54
C TYR A 348 -2.09 -16.69 10.25
N ALA A 349 -2.24 -17.25 9.04
CA ALA A 349 -1.35 -18.30 8.53
C ALA A 349 -0.04 -17.68 8.04
N ARG A 350 1.03 -17.83 8.82
CA ARG A 350 2.37 -17.30 8.52
C ARG A 350 3.03 -18.05 7.35
N ALA A 351 2.83 -19.36 7.31
CA ALA A 351 3.26 -20.22 6.22
C ALA A 351 2.23 -21.34 6.00
N THR A 352 1.98 -21.71 4.75
CA THR A 352 1.00 -22.76 4.43
C THR A 352 1.68 -23.85 3.60
N ALA A 353 1.68 -25.06 4.13
CA ALA A 353 2.12 -26.25 3.41
C ALA A 353 1.00 -26.76 2.48
N GLY A 354 0.70 -25.99 1.46
CA GLY A 354 -0.40 -26.25 0.53
C GLY A 354 -1.03 -24.97 -0.02
N LEU A 355 -2.30 -25.04 -0.37
CA LEU A 355 -3.06 -23.93 -0.92
C LEU A 355 -4.07 -23.39 0.11
N PRO A 356 -3.96 -22.14 0.56
CA PRO A 356 -4.97 -21.50 1.40
C PRO A 356 -6.33 -21.46 0.68
N VAL A 357 -7.40 -21.86 1.37
CA VAL A 357 -8.78 -21.84 0.86
C VAL A 357 -9.57 -20.72 1.50
N SER A 358 -9.49 -20.59 2.82
CA SER A 358 -10.12 -19.48 3.55
C SER A 358 -9.41 -19.19 4.86
N MET A 359 -9.40 -17.91 5.24
CA MET A 359 -8.91 -17.43 6.53
C MET A 359 -9.90 -16.40 7.07
N ARG A 360 -10.24 -16.50 8.34
CA ARG A 360 -11.15 -15.57 8.98
C ARG A 360 -10.84 -15.42 10.46
N PHE A 361 -10.84 -14.20 10.93
CA PHE A 361 -10.75 -13.87 12.35
C PHE A 361 -11.92 -12.97 12.76
N ASP A 362 -12.66 -13.39 13.78
CA ASP A 362 -13.67 -12.57 14.45
C ASP A 362 -13.08 -12.02 15.75
N ARG A 363 -12.76 -10.73 15.77
CA ARG A 363 -12.10 -10.08 16.90
C ARG A 363 -12.98 -10.05 18.17
N GLU A 364 -14.31 -9.96 18.03
CA GLU A 364 -15.20 -9.88 19.19
C GLU A 364 -15.23 -11.21 19.94
N SER A 365 -15.43 -12.31 19.24
CA SER A 365 -15.43 -13.64 19.82
C SER A 365 -14.04 -14.23 20.04
N GLY A 366 -13.01 -13.70 19.38
CA GLY A 366 -11.65 -14.26 19.34
C GLY A 366 -11.59 -15.57 18.54
N ARG A 367 -12.57 -15.84 17.69
CA ARG A 367 -12.58 -17.04 16.86
C ARG A 367 -11.74 -16.81 15.59
N PHE A 368 -10.71 -17.64 15.43
CA PHE A 368 -9.93 -17.72 14.20
C PHE A 368 -10.20 -19.05 13.50
N GLU A 369 -10.35 -19.02 12.18
CA GLU A 369 -10.54 -20.19 11.36
C GLU A 369 -9.67 -20.12 10.12
N PHE A 370 -8.94 -21.20 9.87
CA PHE A 370 -8.10 -21.35 8.68
C PHE A 370 -8.38 -22.70 8.01
N VAL A 371 -8.57 -22.66 6.69
CA VAL A 371 -8.81 -23.85 5.85
C VAL A 371 -7.81 -23.85 4.71
N PHE A 372 -7.19 -24.99 4.44
CA PHE A 372 -6.22 -25.14 3.35
C PHE A 372 -6.26 -26.56 2.75
N GLU A 373 -5.93 -26.66 1.47
CA GLU A 373 -5.66 -27.91 0.77
C GLU A 373 -4.18 -28.25 0.97
N PRO A 374 -3.83 -29.36 1.64
CA PRO A 374 -2.44 -29.70 1.89
C PRO A 374 -1.70 -30.08 0.60
N ALA A 375 -0.41 -29.73 0.53
CA ALA A 375 0.44 -30.16 -0.55
C ALA A 375 0.53 -31.69 -0.59
N ARG A 376 0.35 -32.29 -1.77
CA ARG A 376 0.48 -33.74 -1.95
C ARG A 376 1.95 -34.14 -1.89
N ALA A 377 2.27 -35.18 -1.12
CA ALA A 377 3.59 -35.80 -1.14
C ALA A 377 3.88 -36.29 -2.58
N GLY A 378 4.92 -35.76 -3.22
CA GLY A 378 5.27 -36.06 -4.62
C GLY A 378 4.76 -35.08 -5.68
N GLY A 379 3.94 -34.08 -5.34
CA GLY A 379 3.66 -32.94 -6.19
C GLY A 379 4.91 -32.07 -6.29
N GLN A 380 5.25 -31.62 -7.50
CA GLN A 380 6.40 -30.71 -7.70
C GLN A 380 6.18 -29.44 -6.84
N ALA A 381 6.77 -29.41 -5.64
CA ALA A 381 7.12 -28.17 -5.01
C ALA A 381 8.04 -27.44 -6.02
N ARG A 382 7.58 -26.33 -6.58
CA ARG A 382 8.42 -25.46 -7.43
C ARG A 382 9.53 -24.87 -6.54
N GLY A 383 10.60 -25.62 -6.36
CA GLY A 383 11.76 -25.31 -5.55
C GLY A 383 12.51 -26.60 -5.24
N ALA A 384 13.51 -26.93 -6.07
CA ALA A 384 14.37 -28.09 -5.85
C ALA A 384 15.11 -27.95 -4.51
N GLY A 385 14.86 -28.88 -3.57
CA GLY A 385 15.65 -29.01 -2.35
C GLY A 385 14.91 -29.00 -1.01
N ALA A 386 13.56 -28.97 -0.99
CA ALA A 386 12.82 -29.02 0.28
C ALA A 386 12.81 -30.45 0.85
N GLU A 387 13.49 -30.64 1.98
CA GLU A 387 13.40 -31.82 2.81
C GLU A 387 11.93 -32.11 3.26
N PRO A 388 11.59 -33.36 3.56
CA PRO A 388 10.23 -33.73 4.03
C PRO A 388 9.70 -32.97 5.24
N GLN A 389 10.53 -32.25 5.97
CA GLN A 389 10.16 -31.38 7.09
C GLN A 389 9.42 -30.12 6.67
N ALA A 390 9.41 -29.76 5.37
CA ALA A 390 8.83 -28.54 4.82
C ALA A 390 7.29 -28.56 4.67
N LEU A 391 6.60 -29.62 5.11
CA LEU A 391 5.13 -29.75 5.00
C LEU A 391 4.41 -29.36 6.30
N ILE A 392 4.84 -28.26 6.93
CA ILE A 392 4.20 -27.73 8.14
C ILE A 392 3.56 -26.39 7.82
N THR A 393 2.28 -26.26 8.13
CA THR A 393 1.57 -24.98 8.14
C THR A 393 1.77 -24.33 9.48
N GLU A 394 2.15 -23.04 9.49
CA GLU A 394 2.42 -22.25 10.68
C GLU A 394 1.35 -21.19 10.89
N LEU A 395 0.67 -21.22 12.04
CA LEU A 395 -0.30 -20.18 12.41
C LEU A 395 0.26 -19.35 13.56
N TYR A 396 0.25 -18.04 13.39
CA TYR A 396 0.63 -17.06 14.39
C TYR A 396 -0.61 -16.68 15.22
N LEU A 397 -0.51 -16.81 16.54
CA LEU A 397 -1.58 -16.47 17.49
C LEU A 397 -1.05 -15.46 18.52
N PRO A 398 -1.30 -14.15 18.35
CA PRO A 398 -0.76 -13.12 19.25
C PRO A 398 -1.49 -13.13 20.61
N GLU A 399 -0.75 -12.93 21.69
CA GLU A 399 -1.24 -12.92 23.06
C GLU A 399 -2.31 -11.85 23.30
N ILE A 400 -2.17 -10.66 22.67
CA ILE A 400 -3.15 -9.57 22.78
C ILE A 400 -4.58 -10.00 22.35
N GLN A 401 -4.72 -10.98 21.44
CA GLN A 401 -6.01 -11.52 21.04
C GLN A 401 -6.46 -12.68 21.93
N TYR A 402 -5.53 -13.31 22.65
CA TYR A 402 -5.78 -14.50 23.49
C TYR A 402 -5.17 -14.35 24.88
N PRO A 403 -5.48 -13.27 25.64
CA PRO A 403 -4.78 -12.95 26.90
C PRO A 403 -4.99 -13.97 28.01
N ARG A 404 -5.97 -14.87 27.86
CA ARG A 404 -6.24 -15.97 28.82
C ARG A 404 -6.06 -17.35 28.19
N GLY A 405 -5.33 -17.40 27.06
CA GLY A 405 -5.14 -18.61 26.29
C GLY A 405 -6.28 -18.90 25.31
N PHE A 406 -6.19 -20.04 24.67
CA PHE A 406 -7.09 -20.48 23.61
C PHE A 406 -7.25 -22.00 23.60
N SER A 407 -8.27 -22.48 22.90
CA SER A 407 -8.43 -23.88 22.54
C SER A 407 -8.35 -24.04 21.03
N ILE A 408 -7.82 -25.19 20.58
CA ILE A 408 -7.67 -25.51 19.16
C ILE A 408 -8.48 -26.77 18.84
N ARG A 409 -9.25 -26.72 17.76
CA ARG A 409 -9.89 -27.88 17.13
C ARG A 409 -9.39 -28.02 15.71
N THR A 410 -8.99 -29.22 15.34
CA THR A 410 -8.49 -29.54 14.00
C THR A 410 -9.37 -30.61 13.33
N SER A 411 -9.40 -30.58 12.00
CA SER A 411 -10.01 -31.62 11.19
C SER A 411 -9.07 -32.02 10.08
N SER A 412 -8.79 -33.32 9.96
CA SER A 412 -7.87 -33.90 8.98
C SER A 412 -6.42 -33.40 9.11
N CYS A 413 -6.02 -32.95 10.30
CA CYS A 413 -4.67 -32.54 10.62
C CYS A 413 -4.40 -32.60 12.12
N ALA A 414 -3.16 -32.88 12.48
CA ALA A 414 -2.63 -32.77 13.84
C ALA A 414 -1.96 -31.40 14.05
N HIS A 415 -1.84 -30.97 15.32
CA HIS A 415 -1.15 -29.72 15.65
C HIS A 415 -0.26 -29.88 16.88
N ALA A 416 0.74 -29.01 16.95
CA ALA A 416 1.55 -28.75 18.13
C ALA A 416 1.59 -27.23 18.37
N VAL A 417 1.79 -26.84 19.63
CA VAL A 417 1.86 -25.42 20.00
C VAL A 417 3.25 -25.13 20.56
N GLU A 418 3.87 -24.08 20.10
CA GLU A 418 5.12 -23.54 20.63
C GLU A 418 4.87 -22.14 21.20
N ASP A 419 5.06 -21.97 22.49
CA ASP A 419 4.96 -20.67 23.13
C ASP A 419 6.20 -19.82 22.80
N ARG A 420 5.95 -18.58 22.45
CA ARG A 420 6.95 -17.56 22.15
C ARG A 420 6.62 -16.29 22.94
N PRO A 421 7.60 -15.41 23.24
CA PRO A 421 7.30 -14.14 23.86
C PRO A 421 6.26 -13.33 23.04
N GLY A 422 5.09 -13.03 23.62
CA GLY A 422 4.02 -12.25 23.01
C GLY A 422 3.12 -12.99 22.02
N TYR A 423 3.39 -14.28 21.70
CA TYR A 423 2.53 -15.07 20.79
C TYR A 423 2.74 -16.58 20.95
N ALA A 424 1.81 -17.36 20.44
CA ALA A 424 2.00 -18.78 20.21
C ALA A 424 2.13 -19.08 18.71
N LEU A 425 3.01 -20.02 18.35
CA LEU A 425 3.14 -20.58 17.02
C LEU A 425 2.48 -21.96 16.99
N VAL A 426 1.43 -22.13 16.18
CA VAL A 426 0.77 -23.42 16.00
C VAL A 426 1.29 -24.09 14.74
N LEU A 427 1.93 -25.23 14.91
CA LEU A 427 2.47 -26.06 13.84
C LEU A 427 1.45 -27.11 13.46
N VAL A 428 0.96 -27.05 12.21
CA VAL A 428 -0.10 -27.93 11.72
C VAL A 428 0.44 -28.85 10.64
N ARG A 429 0.21 -30.16 10.83
CA ARG A 429 0.57 -31.20 9.86
C ARG A 429 -0.69 -31.89 9.38
N ALA A 430 -0.88 -31.96 8.07
CA ALA A 430 -1.98 -32.69 7.47
C ALA A 430 -1.88 -34.20 7.74
N ASP A 431 -3.03 -34.85 7.94
CA ASP A 431 -3.12 -36.29 8.03
C ASP A 431 -2.81 -36.92 6.67
N PRO A 432 -2.28 -38.16 6.63
CA PRO A 432 -2.04 -38.85 5.37
C PRO A 432 -3.33 -38.98 4.55
N GLY A 433 -3.28 -38.52 3.31
CA GLY A 433 -4.43 -38.57 2.40
C GLY A 433 -5.50 -37.50 2.60
N ALA A 434 -5.28 -36.54 3.51
CA ALA A 434 -6.18 -35.41 3.67
C ALA A 434 -6.26 -34.59 2.37
N THR A 435 -7.46 -34.20 1.99
CA THR A 435 -7.72 -33.31 0.85
C THR A 435 -8.01 -31.88 1.29
N LEU A 436 -8.45 -31.71 2.55
CA LEU A 436 -8.75 -30.43 3.14
C LEU A 436 -8.46 -30.47 4.64
N CYS A 437 -7.72 -29.51 5.15
CA CYS A 437 -7.43 -29.32 6.55
C CYS A 437 -8.16 -28.08 7.07
N ARG A 438 -8.69 -28.19 8.29
CA ARG A 438 -9.35 -27.06 8.97
C ARG A 438 -8.82 -26.91 10.38
N VAL A 439 -8.48 -25.70 10.76
CA VAL A 439 -8.06 -25.31 12.11
C VAL A 439 -9.00 -24.23 12.62
N VAL A 440 -9.54 -24.45 13.82
CA VAL A 440 -10.39 -23.47 14.51
C VAL A 440 -9.76 -23.20 15.87
N VAL A 441 -9.50 -21.94 16.15
CA VAL A 441 -9.01 -21.45 17.43
C VAL A 441 -10.09 -20.60 18.08
N GLU A 442 -10.33 -20.83 19.35
CA GLU A 442 -11.32 -20.07 20.15
C GLU A 442 -10.66 -19.55 21.42
N ARG A 443 -10.95 -18.31 21.77
CA ARG A 443 -10.49 -17.69 23.03
C ARG A 443 -11.03 -18.48 24.21
N SER A 444 -10.19 -18.76 25.21
CA SER A 444 -10.62 -19.38 26.46
C SER A 444 -11.63 -18.47 27.16
N ARG A 445 -12.76 -19.07 27.60
CA ARG A 445 -13.75 -18.36 28.39
C ARG A 445 -13.21 -18.14 29.82
N ALA A 446 -13.69 -17.10 30.48
CA ALA A 446 -13.41 -16.81 31.87
C ALA A 446 -14.00 -17.89 32.77
#